data_37793774af5b4d0ee9849d2e3fd90d78
#
_entry.id   37793774af5b4d0ee9849d2e3fd90d78
#
_cell.length_a   1.000
_cell.length_b   1.000
_cell.length_c   1.000
_cell.angle_alpha   90.00
_cell.angle_beta   90.00
_cell.angle_gamma   90.00
#
_symmetry.space_group_name_H-M   'P 1'
#
loop_
_entity.id
_entity.type
_entity.pdbx_description
1 polymer ?
#
loop_
_entity_poly.entity_id
_entity_poly.type
_entity_poly.pdbx_seq_one_letter_code
_entity_poly.pdbx_strand_id
1 'polypeptide(L)'
;ADIHCTPAQAAAAVNLLEEGATVPFIARYRKEVTGGLDDTQLRALEEKLIYLKDLEDRRASILESIEKQGKLTDALRAEIESADSKQRLEDLYLPYKPKRRTRAEKAREAGLEPLADQLLGNPSLDPEETAKAFLSEAYPDPASALDGARDIAAERFATDAELIGKLRDFLWKTGVLQSEVIEGQEEAGSKYQDYFHFSEPLIGIPSHRVLAIFRARTDEVLSVKVALPEELETQTPHPCIEMVAEH
;
A
#
# COMPACT_ATOMS: atom_id res chain seq x y z
N ALA A 1 2.10 0.51 19.42
CA ALA A 1 2.57 0.30 20.80
C ALA A 1 1.62 1.07 21.72
N ASP A 2 1.03 0.38 22.70
CA ASP A 2 0.16 1.04 23.67
C ASP A 2 1.02 1.87 24.60
N ILE A 3 0.78 3.18 24.61
CA ILE A 3 1.42 4.10 25.53
C ILE A 3 0.66 3.99 26.85
N HIS A 4 1.29 3.41 27.86
CA HIS A 4 0.68 3.25 29.17
C HIS A 4 0.57 4.59 29.90
N CYS A 5 -0.44 5.39 29.52
CA CYS A 5 -0.76 6.67 30.15
C CYS A 5 -2.27 6.92 30.14
N THR A 6 -2.73 7.75 31.06
CA THR A 6 -4.14 8.18 31.08
C THR A 6 -4.40 9.24 30.02
N PRO A 7 -5.65 9.42 29.55
CA PRO A 7 -6.01 10.49 28.61
C PRO A 7 -5.60 11.90 29.12
N ALA A 8 -5.71 12.14 30.43
CA ALA A 8 -5.31 13.43 31.03
C ALA A 8 -3.80 13.67 30.95
N GLN A 9 -3.00 12.63 31.20
CA GLN A 9 -1.53 12.67 31.07
C GLN A 9 -1.12 12.90 29.60
N ALA A 10 -1.75 12.18 28.67
CA ALA A 10 -1.51 12.37 27.24
C ALA A 10 -1.83 13.80 26.80
N ALA A 11 -2.99 14.34 27.18
CA ALA A 11 -3.39 15.72 26.85
C ALA A 11 -2.42 16.75 27.41
N ALA A 12 -1.99 16.60 28.66
CA ALA A 12 -1.02 17.52 29.28
C ALA A 12 0.34 17.48 28.56
N ALA A 13 0.82 16.29 28.18
CA ALA A 13 2.07 16.14 27.43
C ALA A 13 1.98 16.73 26.02
N VAL A 14 0.87 16.47 25.31
CA VAL A 14 0.61 17.01 23.96
C VAL A 14 0.59 18.54 23.99
N ASN A 15 -0.08 19.17 24.94
CA ASN A 15 -0.11 20.62 25.07
C ASN A 15 1.30 21.21 25.24
N LEU A 16 2.13 20.61 26.10
CA LEU A 16 3.51 21.06 26.28
C LEU A 16 4.36 20.90 25.02
N LEU A 17 4.19 19.79 24.29
CA LEU A 17 4.88 19.55 23.02
C LEU A 17 4.43 20.58 21.95
N GLU A 18 3.16 20.92 21.90
CA GLU A 18 2.61 21.93 20.98
C GLU A 18 3.06 23.35 21.30
N GLU A 19 3.31 23.64 22.59
CA GLU A 19 3.95 24.88 23.04
C GLU A 19 5.45 24.96 22.71
N GLY A 20 6.02 23.90 22.12
CA GLY A 20 7.41 23.82 21.69
C GLY A 20 8.37 23.30 22.76
N ALA A 21 7.87 22.73 23.85
CA ALA A 21 8.71 22.10 24.85
C ALA A 21 9.28 20.77 24.32
N THR A 22 10.57 20.50 24.56
CA THR A 22 11.20 19.26 24.15
C THR A 22 10.95 18.13 25.15
N VAL A 23 10.95 16.87 24.68
CA VAL A 23 10.78 15.69 25.54
C VAL A 23 11.73 15.69 26.73
N PRO A 24 13.07 15.94 26.60
CA PRO A 24 13.97 16.01 27.74
C PRO A 24 13.62 17.11 28.75
N PHE A 25 13.10 18.25 28.28
CA PHE A 25 12.66 19.33 29.16
C PHE A 25 11.41 18.93 29.95
N ILE A 26 10.42 18.33 29.28
CA ILE A 26 9.18 17.87 29.92
C ILE A 26 9.50 16.80 30.96
N ALA A 27 10.28 15.80 30.59
CA ALA A 27 10.68 14.68 31.47
C ALA A 27 11.40 15.14 32.73
N ARG A 28 12.15 16.24 32.64
CA ARG A 28 12.95 16.75 33.75
C ARG A 28 12.23 17.81 34.59
N TYR A 29 11.49 18.73 33.96
CA TYR A 29 11.01 19.93 34.58
C TYR A 29 9.49 20.08 34.64
N ARG A 30 8.74 19.12 34.07
CA ARG A 30 7.27 19.16 34.01
C ARG A 30 6.59 17.88 34.44
N LYS A 31 7.25 17.09 35.27
CA LYS A 31 6.74 15.79 35.80
C LYS A 31 5.39 15.96 36.52
N GLU A 32 5.23 17.02 37.26
CA GLU A 32 4.00 17.32 37.99
C GLU A 32 2.82 17.60 37.05
N VAL A 33 3.08 18.21 35.90
CA VAL A 33 2.04 18.54 34.88
C VAL A 33 1.64 17.29 34.12
N THR A 34 2.59 16.43 33.77
CA THR A 34 2.36 15.19 33.01
C THR A 34 1.99 13.99 33.88
N GLY A 35 1.86 14.17 35.20
CA GLY A 35 1.54 13.09 36.12
C GLY A 35 2.62 11.99 36.15
N GLY A 36 3.90 12.38 35.96
CA GLY A 36 5.05 11.51 36.09
C GLY A 36 5.42 10.68 34.87
N LEU A 37 4.99 11.07 33.66
CA LEU A 37 5.42 10.39 32.43
C LEU A 37 6.95 10.39 32.30
N ASP A 38 7.50 9.25 31.93
CA ASP A 38 8.92 9.09 31.69
C ASP A 38 9.34 9.50 30.25
N ASP A 39 10.65 9.54 30.00
CA ASP A 39 11.22 9.92 28.70
C ASP A 39 10.74 9.00 27.57
N THR A 40 10.58 7.70 27.83
CA THR A 40 10.14 6.71 26.84
C THR A 40 8.68 6.93 26.44
N GLN A 41 7.81 7.17 27.44
CA GLN A 41 6.39 7.47 27.21
C GLN A 41 6.22 8.80 26.47
N LEU A 42 7.00 9.82 26.84
CA LEU A 42 6.94 11.12 26.17
C LEU A 42 7.42 11.07 24.72
N ARG A 43 8.49 10.30 24.42
CA ARG A 43 8.91 10.07 23.02
C ARG A 43 7.87 9.33 22.21
N ALA A 44 7.26 8.29 22.77
CA ALA A 44 6.19 7.57 22.09
C ALA A 44 4.96 8.47 21.82
N LEU A 45 4.64 9.38 22.76
CA LEU A 45 3.58 10.38 22.56
C LEU A 45 3.96 11.40 21.47
N GLU A 46 5.18 11.90 21.46
CA GLU A 46 5.68 12.82 20.41
C GLU A 46 5.63 12.18 19.03
N GLU A 47 6.15 10.96 18.87
CA GLU A 47 6.10 10.21 17.62
C GLU A 47 4.66 9.99 17.15
N LYS A 48 3.76 9.62 18.07
CA LYS A 48 2.34 9.42 17.74
C LYS A 48 1.65 10.72 17.36
N LEU A 49 1.97 11.82 18.04
CA LEU A 49 1.44 13.14 17.73
C LEU A 49 1.86 13.60 16.33
N ILE A 50 3.15 13.46 15.99
CA ILE A 50 3.67 13.76 14.66
C ILE A 50 2.97 12.91 13.60
N TYR A 51 2.86 11.59 13.84
CA TYR A 51 2.16 10.69 12.91
C TYR A 51 0.71 11.10 12.67
N LEU A 52 -0.03 11.45 13.73
CA LEU A 52 -1.44 11.84 13.61
C LEU A 52 -1.61 13.19 12.90
N LYS A 53 -0.73 14.16 13.16
CA LYS A 53 -0.73 15.45 12.43
C LYS A 53 -0.47 15.22 10.93
N ASP A 54 0.54 14.44 10.60
CA ASP A 54 0.84 14.10 9.21
C ASP A 54 -0.31 13.32 8.55
N LEU A 55 -1.04 12.48 9.30
CA LEU A 55 -2.22 11.76 8.82
C LEU A 55 -3.35 12.72 8.47
N GLU A 56 -3.63 13.70 9.35
CA GLU A 56 -4.65 14.72 9.12
C GLU A 56 -4.31 15.65 7.94
N ASP A 57 -3.07 16.13 7.87
CA ASP A 57 -2.59 16.96 6.76
C ASP A 57 -2.72 16.21 5.42
N ARG A 58 -2.37 14.92 5.44
CA ARG A 58 -2.52 14.07 4.25
C ARG A 58 -3.97 13.84 3.88
N ARG A 59 -4.85 13.61 4.87
CA ARG A 59 -6.31 13.48 4.67
C ARG A 59 -6.90 14.73 4.02
N ALA A 60 -6.60 15.90 4.55
CA ALA A 60 -7.05 17.16 4.00
C ALA A 60 -6.59 17.37 2.54
N SER A 61 -5.32 17.09 2.26
CA SER A 61 -4.74 17.18 0.92
C SER A 61 -5.41 16.23 -0.09
N ILE A 62 -5.74 15.01 0.33
CA ILE A 62 -6.43 14.02 -0.51
C ILE A 62 -7.87 14.47 -0.80
N LEU A 63 -8.61 14.89 0.23
CA LEU A 63 -9.98 15.39 0.06
C LEU A 63 -10.02 16.58 -0.91
N GLU A 64 -9.12 17.54 -0.75
CA GLU A 64 -9.02 18.70 -1.64
C GLU A 64 -8.70 18.28 -3.09
N SER A 65 -7.78 17.31 -3.27
CA SER A 65 -7.39 16.81 -4.58
C SER A 65 -8.56 16.14 -5.30
N ILE A 66 -9.35 15.30 -4.61
CA ILE A 66 -10.49 14.59 -5.19
C ILE A 66 -11.65 15.55 -5.46
N GLU A 67 -11.88 16.53 -4.56
CA GLU A 67 -12.89 17.56 -4.73
C GLU A 67 -12.64 18.44 -5.96
N LYS A 68 -11.38 18.87 -6.17
CA LYS A 68 -10.96 19.60 -7.39
C LYS A 68 -11.21 18.82 -8.68
N GLN A 69 -11.22 17.49 -8.61
CA GLN A 69 -11.55 16.61 -9.75
C GLN A 69 -13.07 16.43 -9.93
N GLY A 70 -13.91 16.95 -9.02
CA GLY A 70 -15.36 16.76 -9.04
C GLY A 70 -15.81 15.31 -8.77
N LYS A 71 -14.95 14.49 -8.15
CA LYS A 71 -15.18 13.05 -7.93
C LYS A 71 -15.45 12.68 -6.47
N LEU A 72 -15.49 13.66 -5.57
CA LEU A 72 -15.69 13.41 -4.14
C LEU A 72 -17.19 13.20 -3.87
N THR A 73 -17.56 11.96 -3.55
CA THR A 73 -18.91 11.59 -3.09
C THR A 73 -18.97 11.59 -1.58
N ASP A 74 -20.18 11.69 -0.99
CA ASP A 74 -20.36 11.64 0.47
C ASP A 74 -19.87 10.33 1.07
N ALA A 75 -20.08 9.20 0.38
CA ALA A 75 -19.57 7.89 0.79
C ALA A 75 -18.04 7.87 0.83
N LEU A 76 -17.38 8.32 -0.23
CA LEU A 76 -15.91 8.38 -0.28
C LEU A 76 -15.33 9.33 0.76
N ARG A 77 -15.99 10.48 0.98
CA ARG A 77 -15.60 11.42 2.05
C ARG A 77 -15.62 10.71 3.41
N ALA A 78 -16.71 10.01 3.73
CA ALA A 78 -16.83 9.29 5.00
C ALA A 78 -15.76 8.19 5.16
N GLU A 79 -15.43 7.47 4.08
CA GLU A 79 -14.35 6.47 4.11
C GLU A 79 -12.97 7.10 4.36
N ILE A 80 -12.66 8.22 3.68
CA ILE A 80 -11.41 8.95 3.87
C ILE A 80 -11.32 9.53 5.29
N GLU A 81 -12.40 10.08 5.81
CA GLU A 81 -12.47 10.63 7.17
C GLU A 81 -12.31 9.55 8.24
N SER A 82 -12.82 8.34 8.00
CA SER A 82 -12.70 7.21 8.92
C SER A 82 -11.38 6.44 8.84
N ALA A 83 -10.55 6.72 7.84
CA ALA A 83 -9.27 6.01 7.66
C ALA A 83 -8.32 6.29 8.84
N ASP A 84 -7.84 5.23 9.48
CA ASP A 84 -7.00 5.26 10.69
C ASP A 84 -5.49 5.22 10.41
N SER A 85 -5.12 5.04 9.15
CA SER A 85 -3.73 4.90 8.73
C SER A 85 -3.43 5.63 7.41
N LYS A 86 -2.18 6.10 7.27
CA LYS A 86 -1.68 6.67 6.01
C LYS A 86 -1.82 5.67 4.86
N GLN A 87 -1.62 4.38 5.13
CA GLN A 87 -1.74 3.34 4.12
C GLN A 87 -3.17 3.26 3.57
N ARG A 88 -4.18 3.25 4.45
CA ARG A 88 -5.59 3.24 4.03
C ARG A 88 -5.95 4.49 3.23
N LEU A 89 -5.46 5.67 3.64
CA LEU A 89 -5.65 6.91 2.88
C LEU A 89 -5.06 6.84 1.47
N GLU A 90 -3.83 6.33 1.34
CA GLU A 90 -3.20 6.16 0.03
C GLU A 90 -3.95 5.16 -0.85
N ASP A 91 -4.44 4.07 -0.27
CA ASP A 91 -5.23 3.07 -0.99
C ASP A 91 -6.53 3.68 -1.54
N LEU A 92 -7.26 4.45 -0.73
CA LEU A 92 -8.46 5.17 -1.14
C LEU A 92 -8.17 6.25 -2.20
N TYR A 93 -6.98 6.85 -2.17
CA TYR A 93 -6.56 7.87 -3.12
C TYR A 93 -6.06 7.31 -4.46
N LEU A 94 -5.63 6.03 -4.50
CA LEU A 94 -5.04 5.42 -5.70
C LEU A 94 -5.84 5.65 -7.00
N PRO A 95 -7.18 5.49 -7.04
CA PRO A 95 -7.98 5.72 -8.24
C PRO A 95 -7.97 7.17 -8.72
N TYR A 96 -7.78 8.11 -7.81
CA TYR A 96 -7.87 9.55 -8.05
C TYR A 96 -6.52 10.25 -8.20
N LYS A 97 -5.43 9.51 -7.92
CA LYS A 97 -4.08 10.06 -8.01
C LYS A 97 -3.76 10.43 -9.45
N PRO A 98 -3.34 11.68 -9.73
CA PRO A 98 -2.95 12.08 -11.07
C PRO A 98 -1.88 11.14 -11.64
N LYS A 99 -2.19 10.46 -12.72
CA LYS A 99 -1.30 9.52 -13.40
C LYS A 99 -0.88 10.08 -14.75
N ARG A 100 0.27 9.62 -15.28
CA ARG A 100 0.56 9.75 -16.70
C ARG A 100 -0.48 8.96 -17.48
N ARG A 101 -0.82 9.39 -18.71
CA ARG A 101 -1.76 8.70 -19.59
C ARG A 101 -1.42 7.20 -19.68
N THR A 102 -2.28 6.37 -19.07
CA THR A 102 -2.10 4.91 -19.01
C THR A 102 -2.65 4.24 -20.25
N ARG A 103 -2.35 2.94 -20.45
CA ARG A 103 -2.99 2.15 -21.50
C ARG A 103 -4.50 2.02 -21.26
N ALA A 104 -4.90 1.83 -20.00
CA ALA A 104 -6.31 1.80 -19.61
C ALA A 104 -7.05 3.10 -19.94
N GLU A 105 -6.41 4.27 -19.72
CA GLU A 105 -7.01 5.56 -20.06
C GLU A 105 -7.20 5.72 -21.57
N LYS A 106 -6.22 5.31 -22.38
CA LYS A 106 -6.37 5.27 -23.84
C LYS A 106 -7.51 4.37 -24.29
N ALA A 107 -7.67 3.21 -23.64
CA ALA A 107 -8.75 2.28 -23.93
C ALA A 107 -10.13 2.85 -23.55
N ARG A 108 -10.23 3.58 -22.42
CA ARG A 108 -11.47 4.31 -22.03
C ARG A 108 -11.81 5.41 -23.03
N GLU A 109 -10.82 6.21 -23.44
CA GLU A 109 -11.00 7.25 -24.47
C GLU A 109 -11.48 6.68 -25.79
N ALA A 110 -11.08 5.45 -26.12
CA ALA A 110 -11.54 4.73 -27.32
C ALA A 110 -12.91 4.05 -27.14
N GLY A 111 -13.55 4.17 -25.96
CA GLY A 111 -14.88 3.65 -25.70
C GLY A 111 -14.94 2.17 -25.29
N LEU A 112 -13.84 1.59 -24.80
CA LEU A 112 -13.78 0.17 -24.40
C LEU A 112 -14.24 -0.11 -22.97
N GLU A 113 -14.60 0.91 -22.19
CA GLU A 113 -15.07 0.71 -20.81
C GLU A 113 -16.34 -0.15 -20.73
N PRO A 114 -17.38 0.04 -21.57
CA PRO A 114 -18.56 -0.84 -21.57
C PRO A 114 -18.24 -2.29 -21.96
N LEU A 115 -17.22 -2.54 -22.78
CA LEU A 115 -16.76 -3.90 -23.08
C LEU A 115 -16.18 -4.56 -21.82
N ALA A 116 -15.32 -3.85 -21.08
CA ALA A 116 -14.79 -4.36 -19.82
C ALA A 116 -15.91 -4.64 -18.81
N ASP A 117 -16.90 -3.74 -18.69
CA ASP A 117 -18.06 -3.91 -17.79
C ASP A 117 -18.91 -5.14 -18.15
N GLN A 118 -19.19 -5.35 -19.44
CA GLN A 118 -19.97 -6.50 -19.90
C GLN A 118 -19.26 -7.83 -19.62
N LEU A 119 -17.94 -7.89 -19.90
CA LEU A 119 -17.17 -9.11 -19.70
C LEU A 119 -16.96 -9.44 -18.21
N LEU A 120 -16.74 -8.44 -17.38
CA LEU A 120 -16.63 -8.64 -15.93
C LEU A 120 -17.99 -8.98 -15.29
N GLY A 121 -19.07 -8.36 -15.77
CA GLY A 121 -20.42 -8.58 -15.21
C GLY A 121 -21.10 -9.88 -15.66
N ASN A 122 -20.65 -10.49 -16.76
CA ASN A 122 -21.24 -11.72 -17.27
C ASN A 122 -20.19 -12.69 -17.86
N PRO A 123 -19.67 -13.63 -17.04
CA PRO A 123 -18.68 -14.61 -17.47
C PRO A 123 -19.14 -15.58 -18.56
N SER A 124 -20.44 -15.61 -18.89
CA SER A 124 -20.99 -16.49 -19.92
C SER A 124 -20.92 -15.91 -21.34
N LEU A 125 -20.52 -14.63 -21.47
CA LEU A 125 -20.34 -14.00 -22.76
C LEU A 125 -19.15 -14.57 -23.52
N ASP A 126 -19.29 -14.73 -24.84
CA ASP A 126 -18.13 -14.96 -25.69
C ASP A 126 -17.34 -13.66 -25.84
N PRO A 127 -16.08 -13.59 -25.37
CA PRO A 127 -15.33 -12.34 -25.40
C PRO A 127 -15.07 -11.81 -26.81
N GLU A 128 -14.74 -12.69 -27.76
CA GLU A 128 -14.44 -12.27 -29.15
C GLU A 128 -15.67 -11.74 -29.86
N GLU A 129 -16.80 -12.41 -29.70
CA GLU A 129 -18.08 -11.94 -30.29
C GLU A 129 -18.52 -10.61 -29.67
N THR A 130 -18.38 -10.47 -28.34
CA THR A 130 -18.75 -9.25 -27.65
C THR A 130 -17.85 -8.07 -28.07
N ALA A 131 -16.56 -8.31 -28.26
CA ALA A 131 -15.59 -7.28 -28.64
C ALA A 131 -15.85 -6.71 -30.03
N LYS A 132 -16.50 -7.46 -30.96
CA LYS A 132 -16.83 -6.98 -32.33
C LYS A 132 -17.68 -5.71 -32.33
N ALA A 133 -18.50 -5.50 -31.32
CA ALA A 133 -19.32 -4.30 -31.18
C ALA A 133 -18.57 -3.04 -30.77
N PHE A 134 -17.30 -3.16 -30.33
CA PHE A 134 -16.49 -2.10 -29.74
C PHE A 134 -15.24 -1.76 -30.56
N LEU A 135 -15.18 -2.19 -31.82
CA LEU A 135 -14.03 -1.90 -32.68
C LEU A 135 -13.96 -0.40 -33.02
N SER A 136 -12.75 0.11 -33.10
CA SER A 136 -12.47 1.50 -33.41
C SER A 136 -11.18 1.61 -34.23
N GLU A 137 -10.86 2.81 -34.71
CA GLU A 137 -9.59 3.05 -35.42
C GLU A 137 -8.35 2.70 -34.58
N ALA A 138 -8.42 2.96 -33.26
CA ALA A 138 -7.35 2.65 -32.33
C ALA A 138 -7.30 1.16 -31.93
N TYR A 139 -8.42 0.44 -32.07
CA TYR A 139 -8.59 -0.99 -31.74
C TYR A 139 -9.37 -1.67 -32.87
N PRO A 140 -8.70 -1.99 -34.00
CA PRO A 140 -9.37 -2.38 -35.24
C PRO A 140 -9.86 -3.84 -35.28
N ASP A 141 -9.43 -4.66 -34.32
CA ASP A 141 -9.79 -6.08 -34.27
C ASP A 141 -10.19 -6.50 -32.84
N PRO A 142 -10.92 -7.64 -32.68
CA PRO A 142 -11.38 -8.10 -31.39
C PRO A 142 -10.25 -8.35 -30.39
N ALA A 143 -9.09 -8.82 -30.82
CA ALA A 143 -7.97 -9.10 -29.93
C ALA A 143 -7.44 -7.80 -29.31
N SER A 144 -7.23 -6.76 -30.11
CA SER A 144 -6.79 -5.46 -29.62
C SER A 144 -7.84 -4.80 -28.69
N ALA A 145 -9.13 -4.93 -29.01
CA ALA A 145 -10.22 -4.43 -28.16
C ALA A 145 -10.26 -5.16 -26.80
N LEU A 146 -10.06 -6.48 -26.80
CA LEU A 146 -9.96 -7.28 -25.58
C LEU A 146 -8.71 -6.92 -24.76
N ASP A 147 -7.58 -6.63 -25.39
CA ASP A 147 -6.38 -6.13 -24.68
C ASP A 147 -6.65 -4.78 -24.00
N GLY A 148 -7.35 -3.87 -24.68
CA GLY A 148 -7.79 -2.61 -24.09
C GLY A 148 -8.75 -2.78 -22.91
N ALA A 149 -9.75 -3.67 -23.05
CA ALA A 149 -10.66 -4.01 -21.95
C ALA A 149 -9.92 -4.66 -20.77
N ARG A 150 -8.93 -5.51 -21.03
CA ARG A 150 -8.05 -6.11 -20.01
C ARG A 150 -7.21 -5.05 -19.29
N ASP A 151 -6.64 -4.08 -19.99
CA ASP A 151 -5.90 -2.98 -19.39
C ASP A 151 -6.82 -2.16 -18.44
N ILE A 152 -8.09 -1.93 -18.80
CA ILE A 152 -9.08 -1.27 -17.94
C ILE A 152 -9.38 -2.10 -16.68
N ALA A 153 -9.67 -3.40 -16.85
CA ALA A 153 -9.95 -4.30 -15.73
C ALA A 153 -8.74 -4.41 -14.78
N ALA A 154 -7.55 -4.58 -15.34
CA ALA A 154 -6.31 -4.63 -14.54
C ALA A 154 -6.07 -3.35 -13.74
N GLU A 155 -6.33 -2.17 -14.32
CA GLU A 155 -6.20 -0.91 -13.58
C GLU A 155 -7.25 -0.79 -12.47
N ARG A 156 -8.49 -1.23 -12.68
CA ARG A 156 -9.54 -1.26 -11.64
C ARG A 156 -9.10 -2.10 -10.45
N PHE A 157 -8.71 -3.36 -10.68
CA PHE A 157 -8.24 -4.23 -9.60
C PHE A 157 -6.99 -3.69 -8.91
N ALA A 158 -6.03 -3.15 -9.66
CA ALA A 158 -4.80 -2.57 -9.12
C ALA A 158 -5.02 -1.26 -8.34
N THR A 159 -6.19 -0.66 -8.42
CA THR A 159 -6.53 0.58 -7.69
C THR A 159 -7.70 0.42 -6.73
N ASP A 160 -8.26 -0.79 -6.62
CA ASP A 160 -9.30 -1.07 -5.64
C ASP A 160 -8.70 -1.17 -4.24
N ALA A 161 -9.13 -0.26 -3.35
CA ALA A 161 -8.56 -0.14 -2.01
C ALA A 161 -8.88 -1.35 -1.11
N GLU A 162 -10.04 -1.99 -1.30
CA GLU A 162 -10.44 -3.15 -0.52
C GLU A 162 -9.65 -4.39 -0.95
N LEU A 163 -9.59 -4.65 -2.26
CA LEU A 163 -8.83 -5.76 -2.82
C LEU A 163 -7.34 -5.65 -2.48
N ILE A 164 -6.74 -4.48 -2.69
CA ILE A 164 -5.33 -4.24 -2.36
C ILE A 164 -5.07 -4.41 -0.86
N GLY A 165 -6.00 -3.98 -0.02
CA GLY A 165 -5.94 -4.21 1.42
C GLY A 165 -5.93 -5.71 1.77
N LYS A 166 -6.88 -6.48 1.22
CA LYS A 166 -6.97 -7.93 1.40
C LYS A 166 -5.72 -8.67 0.92
N LEU A 167 -5.22 -8.34 -0.27
CA LEU A 167 -4.00 -8.94 -0.84
C LEU A 167 -2.75 -8.61 0.00
N ARG A 168 -2.64 -7.39 0.50
CA ARG A 168 -1.54 -6.97 1.38
C ARG A 168 -1.58 -7.74 2.71
N ASP A 169 -2.76 -7.86 3.33
CA ASP A 169 -2.94 -8.60 4.57
C ASP A 169 -2.63 -10.09 4.40
N PHE A 170 -3.04 -10.66 3.26
CA PHE A 170 -2.72 -12.03 2.91
C PHE A 170 -1.20 -12.22 2.76
N LEU A 171 -0.54 -11.39 1.96
CA LEU A 171 0.91 -11.42 1.77
C LEU A 171 1.67 -11.16 3.08
N TRP A 172 1.18 -10.28 3.94
CA TRP A 172 1.79 -10.04 5.24
C TRP A 172 1.76 -11.29 6.13
N LYS A 173 0.64 -12.02 6.12
CA LYS A 173 0.44 -13.21 6.96
C LYS A 173 1.15 -14.46 6.44
N THR A 174 1.20 -14.61 5.13
CA THR A 174 1.68 -15.86 4.49
C THR A 174 2.98 -15.69 3.71
N GLY A 175 3.34 -14.45 3.36
CA GLY A 175 4.48 -14.15 2.53
C GLY A 175 5.81 -14.37 3.22
N VAL A 176 6.84 -14.56 2.39
CA VAL A 176 8.23 -14.70 2.78
C VAL A 176 9.08 -13.58 2.19
N LEU A 177 10.06 -13.10 2.96
CA LEU A 177 11.12 -12.25 2.44
C LEU A 177 12.18 -13.15 1.82
N GLN A 178 12.43 -12.96 0.54
CA GLN A 178 13.48 -13.69 -0.19
C GLN A 178 14.57 -12.75 -0.63
N SER A 179 15.82 -13.20 -0.57
CA SER A 179 16.94 -12.50 -1.19
C SER A 179 17.86 -13.46 -1.89
N GLU A 180 18.41 -12.98 -3.02
CA GLU A 180 19.38 -13.71 -3.82
C GLU A 180 20.53 -12.77 -4.19
N VAL A 181 21.75 -13.30 -4.26
CA VAL A 181 22.90 -12.53 -4.71
C VAL A 181 22.75 -12.17 -6.18
N ILE A 182 23.09 -10.92 -6.53
CA ILE A 182 23.16 -10.49 -7.91
C ILE A 182 24.41 -11.08 -8.54
N GLU A 183 24.27 -11.67 -9.72
CA GLU A 183 25.38 -12.33 -10.45
C GLU A 183 26.61 -11.42 -10.55
N GLY A 184 27.76 -11.94 -10.14
CA GLY A 184 29.03 -11.20 -10.13
C GLY A 184 29.27 -10.34 -8.89
N GLN A 185 28.35 -10.33 -7.90
CA GLN A 185 28.51 -9.57 -6.66
C GLN A 185 28.95 -10.42 -5.46
N GLU A 186 29.23 -11.70 -5.65
CA GLU A 186 29.53 -12.65 -4.57
C GLU A 186 30.77 -12.23 -3.75
N GLU A 187 31.85 -11.81 -4.42
CA GLU A 187 33.08 -11.37 -3.74
C GLU A 187 32.90 -10.04 -3.03
N ALA A 188 32.32 -9.03 -3.72
CA ALA A 188 32.05 -7.71 -3.17
C ALA A 188 31.05 -7.77 -2.01
N GLY A 189 30.12 -8.69 -2.09
CA GLY A 189 29.06 -8.91 -1.12
C GLY A 189 29.37 -9.89 0.00
N SER A 190 30.61 -10.37 0.15
CA SER A 190 30.97 -11.45 1.10
C SER A 190 30.49 -11.23 2.54
N LYS A 191 30.40 -9.99 3.00
CA LYS A 191 29.81 -9.62 4.31
C LYS A 191 28.31 -9.92 4.45
N TYR A 192 27.62 -10.21 3.34
CA TYR A 192 26.18 -10.52 3.27
C TYR A 192 25.93 -11.97 2.83
N GLN A 193 26.95 -12.84 2.84
CA GLN A 193 26.86 -14.22 2.33
C GLN A 193 25.73 -15.04 2.96
N ASP A 194 25.38 -14.78 4.22
CA ASP A 194 24.27 -15.46 4.92
C ASP A 194 22.89 -15.17 4.29
N TYR A 195 22.80 -14.15 3.43
CA TYR A 195 21.59 -13.74 2.76
C TYR A 195 21.60 -13.95 1.25
N PHE A 196 22.59 -14.64 0.70
CA PHE A 196 22.71 -14.90 -0.74
C PHE A 196 21.59 -15.81 -1.28
N HIS A 197 21.09 -16.71 -0.43
CA HIS A 197 19.94 -17.58 -0.71
C HIS A 197 19.08 -17.64 0.55
N PHE A 198 18.33 -16.58 0.79
CA PHE A 198 17.60 -16.41 2.02
C PHE A 198 16.10 -16.41 1.78
N SER A 199 15.33 -17.08 2.65
CA SER A 199 13.88 -17.06 2.64
C SER A 199 13.37 -17.27 4.06
N GLU A 200 12.66 -16.27 4.62
CA GLU A 200 12.00 -16.37 5.93
C GLU A 200 10.61 -15.74 5.88
N PRO A 201 9.63 -16.25 6.68
CA PRO A 201 8.31 -15.64 6.81
C PRO A 201 8.41 -14.17 7.23
N LEU A 202 7.57 -13.33 6.63
CA LEU A 202 7.50 -11.89 6.99
C LEU A 202 7.15 -11.70 8.46
N ILE A 203 6.20 -12.52 8.96
CA ILE A 203 5.85 -12.52 10.38
C ILE A 203 6.95 -13.20 11.18
N GLY A 204 7.55 -12.43 12.09
CA GLY A 204 8.55 -12.95 13.02
C GLY A 204 10.00 -12.79 12.56
N ILE A 205 10.26 -12.32 11.35
CA ILE A 205 11.63 -12.03 10.91
C ILE A 205 12.27 -10.97 11.81
N PRO A 206 13.47 -11.22 12.38
CA PRO A 206 14.15 -10.26 13.23
C PRO A 206 14.54 -8.98 12.48
N SER A 207 14.32 -7.82 13.11
CA SER A 207 14.57 -6.51 12.49
C SER A 207 16.01 -6.34 11.99
N HIS A 208 17.01 -6.89 12.71
CA HIS A 208 18.41 -6.78 12.30
C HIS A 208 18.71 -7.52 10.98
N ARG A 209 18.00 -8.64 10.69
CA ARG A 209 18.11 -9.36 9.41
C ARG A 209 17.51 -8.53 8.28
N VAL A 210 16.31 -8.00 8.50
CA VAL A 210 15.65 -7.10 7.54
C VAL A 210 16.56 -5.92 7.20
N LEU A 211 17.12 -5.25 8.21
CA LEU A 211 18.05 -4.13 8.01
C LEU A 211 19.30 -4.53 7.24
N ALA A 212 19.88 -5.70 7.52
CA ALA A 212 21.05 -6.21 6.78
C ALA A 212 20.73 -6.48 5.32
N ILE A 213 19.59 -7.15 5.04
CA ILE A 213 19.13 -7.45 3.68
C ILE A 213 18.86 -6.17 2.89
N PHE A 214 18.16 -5.19 3.47
CA PHE A 214 17.88 -3.93 2.79
C PHE A 214 19.13 -3.07 2.57
N ARG A 215 20.12 -3.14 3.47
CA ARG A 215 21.44 -2.53 3.25
C ARG A 215 22.16 -3.18 2.08
N ALA A 216 22.19 -4.52 2.02
CA ALA A 216 22.79 -5.26 0.91
C ALA A 216 22.10 -4.99 -0.44
N ARG A 217 20.77 -4.77 -0.42
CA ARG A 217 20.02 -4.31 -1.60
C ARG A 217 20.45 -2.90 -2.02
N THR A 218 20.64 -1.99 -1.08
CA THR A 218 21.11 -0.61 -1.37
C THR A 218 22.55 -0.61 -1.88
N ASP A 219 23.38 -1.53 -1.40
CA ASP A 219 24.76 -1.77 -1.89
C ASP A 219 24.77 -2.52 -3.25
N GLU A 220 23.59 -2.79 -3.86
CA GLU A 220 23.42 -3.51 -5.15
C GLU A 220 24.04 -4.93 -5.14
N VAL A 221 24.11 -5.57 -3.98
CA VAL A 221 24.61 -6.94 -3.79
C VAL A 221 23.49 -7.98 -3.86
N LEU A 222 22.32 -7.65 -3.28
CA LEU A 222 21.18 -8.56 -3.23
C LEU A 222 19.99 -8.06 -4.04
N SER A 223 19.35 -8.96 -4.77
CA SER A 223 17.98 -8.84 -5.22
C SER A 223 17.05 -9.27 -4.07
N VAL A 224 16.06 -8.44 -3.75
CA VAL A 224 15.15 -8.68 -2.63
C VAL A 224 13.70 -8.59 -3.10
N LYS A 225 12.90 -9.61 -2.77
CA LYS A 225 11.47 -9.65 -3.09
C LYS A 225 10.66 -10.19 -1.93
N VAL A 226 9.39 -9.84 -1.91
CA VAL A 226 8.36 -10.55 -1.14
C VAL A 226 7.67 -11.52 -2.10
N ALA A 227 7.56 -12.77 -1.71
CA ALA A 227 6.93 -13.82 -2.50
C ALA A 227 6.01 -14.65 -1.60
N LEU A 228 5.20 -15.51 -2.18
CA LEU A 228 4.54 -16.57 -1.43
C LEU A 228 5.53 -17.75 -1.21
N PRO A 229 5.31 -18.59 -0.18
CA PRO A 229 5.97 -19.89 -0.09
C PRO A 229 5.74 -20.71 -1.36
N GLU A 230 6.70 -21.55 -1.73
CA GLU A 230 6.67 -22.32 -2.99
C GLU A 230 5.38 -23.14 -3.16
N GLU A 231 4.86 -23.69 -2.08
CA GLU A 231 3.63 -24.48 -2.08
C GLU A 231 2.39 -23.65 -2.47
N LEU A 232 2.36 -22.36 -2.10
CA LEU A 232 1.29 -21.44 -2.48
C LEU A 232 1.53 -20.78 -3.83
N GLU A 233 2.79 -20.48 -4.17
CA GLU A 233 3.19 -19.90 -5.45
C GLU A 233 2.87 -20.83 -6.64
N THR A 234 3.02 -22.13 -6.43
CA THR A 234 2.74 -23.15 -7.45
C THR A 234 1.32 -23.71 -7.43
N GLN A 235 0.51 -23.29 -6.48
CA GLN A 235 -0.89 -23.72 -6.36
C GLN A 235 -1.70 -23.29 -7.59
N THR A 236 -2.59 -24.17 -8.06
CA THR A 236 -3.50 -23.87 -9.18
C THR A 236 -4.94 -24.13 -8.77
N PRO A 237 -5.82 -23.09 -8.79
CA PRO A 237 -5.52 -21.70 -9.10
C PRO A 237 -4.63 -21.02 -8.06
N HIS A 238 -3.88 -20.01 -8.47
CA HIS A 238 -3.00 -19.24 -7.56
C HIS A 238 -3.86 -18.44 -6.56
N PRO A 239 -3.55 -18.44 -5.24
CA PRO A 239 -4.40 -17.84 -4.20
C PRO A 239 -4.75 -16.37 -4.44
N CYS A 240 -3.79 -15.57 -4.91
CA CYS A 240 -4.07 -14.16 -5.22
C CYS A 240 -5.01 -14.01 -6.43
N ILE A 241 -4.99 -14.95 -7.39
CA ILE A 241 -5.91 -14.93 -8.53
C ILE A 241 -7.33 -15.27 -8.05
N GLU A 242 -7.47 -16.25 -7.15
CA GLU A 242 -8.78 -16.56 -6.52
C GLU A 242 -9.35 -15.34 -5.80
N MET A 243 -8.54 -14.66 -5.00
CA MET A 243 -8.96 -13.44 -4.29
C MET A 243 -9.43 -12.33 -5.23
N VAL A 244 -8.80 -12.19 -6.41
CA VAL A 244 -9.24 -11.22 -7.44
C VAL A 244 -10.52 -11.68 -8.12
N ALA A 245 -10.68 -13.00 -8.35
CA ALA A 245 -11.87 -13.55 -9.01
C ALA A 245 -13.11 -13.54 -8.11
N GLU A 246 -12.93 -13.59 -6.79
CA GLU A 246 -14.02 -13.51 -5.80
C GLU A 246 -14.45 -12.07 -5.48
N HIS A 247 -13.63 -11.08 -5.83
CA HIS A 247 -13.88 -9.66 -5.60
C HIS A 247 -14.83 -9.07 -6.66
#